data_e7a2bb13dfbe92296fce685bbfa8607b
#
_entry.id   e7a2bb13dfbe92296fce685bbfa8607b
#
_cell.length_a   1.000
_cell.length_b   1.000
_cell.length_c   1.000
_cell.angle_alpha   90.00
_cell.angle_beta   90.00
_cell.angle_gamma   90.00
#
_symmetry.space_group_name_H-M   'P 1'
#
loop_
_entity.id
_entity.type
_entity.pdbx_description
1 polymer ?
#
loop_
_entity_poly.entity_id
_entity_poly.type
_entity_poly.pdbx_seq_one_letter_code
_entity_poly.pdbx_strand_id
1 'polypeptide(L)'
;MSLGARIASCIGILFGGFVFGLVGAFMQAYRVVFVWNGNTVVVPWGVVVMLVFLFALVRGAAWLIRTRWAGASLFVGWIVATLVMAVESSSGDLALSGGGRQMAYLFAGAVIGAASATFPLRESRIQRTADVR
;
A
#
# COMPACT_ATOMS: atom_id res chain seq x y z
N MET A 1 -15.72 -5.33 -20.21
CA MET A 1 -14.27 -5.70 -20.24
C MET A 1 -14.16 -7.22 -20.36
N SER A 2 -13.41 -7.71 -21.36
CA SER A 2 -13.15 -9.16 -21.49
C SER A 2 -12.33 -9.68 -20.29
N LEU A 3 -12.41 -10.99 -20.02
CA LEU A 3 -11.64 -11.63 -18.95
C LEU A 3 -10.14 -11.39 -19.13
N GLY A 4 -9.63 -11.49 -20.35
CA GLY A 4 -8.23 -11.24 -20.67
C GLY A 4 -7.80 -9.80 -20.36
N ALA A 5 -8.64 -8.80 -20.65
CA ALA A 5 -8.34 -7.41 -20.34
C ALA A 5 -8.31 -7.15 -18.82
N ARG A 6 -9.17 -7.83 -18.04
CA ARG A 6 -9.15 -7.73 -16.58
C ARG A 6 -7.88 -8.33 -15.99
N ILE A 7 -7.47 -9.50 -16.48
CA ILE A 7 -6.23 -10.15 -16.03
C ILE A 7 -5.02 -9.27 -16.36
N ALA A 8 -4.93 -8.75 -17.59
CA ALA A 8 -3.85 -7.86 -18.00
C ALA A 8 -3.78 -6.59 -17.12
N SER A 9 -4.94 -6.01 -16.80
CA SER A 9 -5.03 -4.85 -15.91
C SER A 9 -4.57 -5.18 -14.48
N CYS A 10 -4.95 -6.33 -13.94
CA CYS A 10 -4.51 -6.76 -12.61
C CYS A 10 -2.99 -6.99 -12.56
N ILE A 11 -2.41 -7.56 -13.62
CA ILE A 11 -0.95 -7.73 -13.73
C ILE A 11 -0.24 -6.38 -13.80
N GLY A 12 -0.74 -5.44 -14.59
CA GLY A 12 -0.20 -4.09 -14.66
C GLY A 12 -0.27 -3.36 -13.31
N ILE A 13 -1.39 -3.50 -12.59
CA ILE A 13 -1.58 -2.92 -11.26
C ILE A 13 -0.68 -3.57 -10.22
N LEU A 14 -0.47 -4.89 -10.29
CA LEU A 14 0.48 -5.60 -9.43
C LEU A 14 1.89 -5.03 -9.61
N PHE A 15 2.30 -4.83 -10.87
CA PHE A 15 3.60 -4.22 -11.16
C PHE A 15 3.69 -2.77 -10.65
N GLY A 16 2.62 -2.00 -10.79
CA GLY A 16 2.51 -0.66 -10.20
C GLY A 16 2.65 -0.67 -8.68
N GLY A 17 2.02 -1.62 -8.01
CA GLY A 17 2.14 -1.85 -6.57
C GLY A 17 3.58 -2.22 -6.16
N PHE A 18 4.24 -3.03 -6.97
CA PHE A 18 5.64 -3.38 -6.76
C PHE A 18 6.57 -2.16 -6.84
N VAL A 19 6.44 -1.35 -7.90
CA VAL A 19 7.20 -0.10 -8.04
C VAL A 19 6.92 0.86 -6.89
N PHE A 20 5.65 1.01 -6.50
CA PHE A 20 5.26 1.82 -5.35
C PHE A 20 5.89 1.31 -4.05
N GLY A 21 5.96 -0.01 -3.85
CA GLY A 21 6.63 -0.62 -2.70
C GLY A 21 8.13 -0.32 -2.66
N LEU A 22 8.81 -0.36 -3.81
CA LEU A 22 10.22 0.02 -3.91
C LEU A 22 10.45 1.48 -3.53
N VAL A 23 9.65 2.38 -4.10
CA VAL A 23 9.71 3.82 -3.77
C VAL A 23 9.42 4.04 -2.28
N GLY A 24 8.43 3.35 -1.75
CA GLY A 24 8.05 3.41 -0.34
C GLY A 24 9.15 2.99 0.60
N ALA A 25 9.93 1.98 0.22
CA ALA A 25 11.07 1.53 1.02
C ALA A 25 12.11 2.63 1.25
N PHE A 26 12.31 3.51 0.28
CA PHE A 26 13.20 4.66 0.42
C PHE A 26 12.51 5.85 1.11
N MET A 27 11.26 6.12 0.77
CA MET A 27 10.52 7.27 1.33
C MET A 27 10.23 7.13 2.82
N GLN A 28 10.06 5.92 3.35
CA GLN A 28 9.86 5.70 4.79
C GLN A 28 11.03 6.18 5.65
N ALA A 29 12.22 6.33 5.08
CA ALA A 29 13.39 6.87 5.79
C ALA A 29 13.25 8.37 6.10
N TYR A 30 12.37 9.08 5.39
CA TYR A 30 12.15 10.50 5.61
C TYR A 30 11.50 10.75 6.96
N ARG A 31 12.15 11.61 7.75
CA ARG A 31 11.71 12.00 9.10
C ARG A 31 11.87 13.49 9.28
N VAL A 32 10.95 14.09 10.01
CA VAL A 32 11.05 15.48 10.42
C VAL A 32 11.22 15.51 11.93
N VAL A 33 12.20 16.27 12.38
CA VAL A 33 12.51 16.46 13.80
C VAL A 33 11.94 17.80 14.23
N PHE A 34 11.00 17.77 15.16
CA PHE A 34 10.47 18.97 15.79
C PHE A 34 10.99 19.08 17.21
N VAL A 35 11.37 20.30 17.60
CA VAL A 35 11.69 20.61 18.99
C VAL A 35 10.46 21.30 19.57
N TRP A 36 9.78 20.61 20.49
CA TRP A 36 8.63 21.14 21.18
C TRP A 36 8.91 21.17 22.69
N ASN A 37 8.88 22.37 23.27
CA ASN A 37 9.05 22.56 24.71
C ASN A 37 10.33 21.92 25.30
N GLY A 38 11.45 22.00 24.58
CA GLY A 38 12.73 21.41 24.97
C GLY A 38 12.86 19.88 24.70
N ASN A 39 11.79 19.21 24.26
CA ASN A 39 11.81 17.82 23.91
C ASN A 39 11.90 17.63 22.38
N THR A 40 12.76 16.73 21.96
CA THR A 40 12.90 16.38 20.53
C THR A 40 11.86 15.34 20.15
N VAL A 41 10.90 15.72 19.31
CA VAL A 41 9.89 14.79 18.75
C VAL A 41 10.26 14.46 17.32
N VAL A 42 10.45 13.18 17.05
CA VAL A 42 10.74 12.67 15.71
C VAL A 42 9.46 12.10 15.10
N VAL A 43 8.95 12.76 14.06
CA VAL A 43 7.75 12.29 13.35
C VAL A 43 8.18 11.60 12.06
N PRO A 44 7.81 10.30 11.87
CA PRO A 44 8.14 9.55 10.66
C PRO A 44 7.17 9.89 9.52
N TRP A 45 7.24 11.12 9.01
CA TRP A 45 6.34 11.60 7.95
C TRP A 45 6.34 10.71 6.72
N GLY A 46 7.50 10.15 6.36
CA GLY A 46 7.60 9.25 5.21
C GLY A 46 6.69 8.03 5.36
N VAL A 47 6.64 7.44 6.55
CA VAL A 47 5.75 6.30 6.85
C VAL A 47 4.28 6.71 6.73
N VAL A 48 3.88 7.82 7.35
CA VAL A 48 2.48 8.29 7.33
C VAL A 48 2.02 8.56 5.90
N VAL A 49 2.81 9.33 5.15
CA VAL A 49 2.49 9.68 3.76
C VAL A 49 2.36 8.42 2.90
N MET A 50 3.29 7.48 3.01
CA MET A 50 3.26 6.25 2.22
C MET A 50 2.07 5.35 2.56
N LEU A 51 1.66 5.29 3.84
CA LEU A 51 0.47 4.53 4.24
C LEU A 51 -0.83 5.16 3.71
N VAL A 52 -0.93 6.48 3.71
CA VAL A 52 -2.06 7.20 3.12
C VAL A 52 -2.14 6.94 1.61
N PHE A 53 -1.00 7.01 0.91
CA PHE A 53 -0.93 6.71 -0.51
C PHE A 53 -1.26 5.24 -0.81
N LEU A 54 -0.79 4.30 0.00
CA LEU A 54 -1.12 2.88 -0.14
C LEU A 54 -2.64 2.67 -0.06
N PHE A 55 -3.28 3.24 0.95
CA PHE A 55 -4.73 3.17 1.10
C PHE A 55 -5.45 3.76 -0.13
N ALA A 56 -5.05 4.97 -0.55
CA ALA A 56 -5.65 5.66 -1.69
C ALA A 56 -5.47 4.88 -3.00
N LEU A 57 -4.29 4.31 -3.23
CA LEU A 57 -4.00 3.54 -4.45
C LEU A 57 -4.75 2.22 -4.48
N VAL A 58 -4.82 1.48 -3.37
CA VAL A 58 -5.59 0.21 -3.29
C VAL A 58 -7.06 0.48 -3.55
N ARG A 59 -7.63 1.51 -2.93
CA ARG A 59 -9.03 1.91 -3.14
C ARG A 59 -9.27 2.45 -4.55
N GLY A 60 -8.36 3.28 -5.04
CA GLY A 60 -8.43 3.85 -6.39
C GLY A 60 -8.35 2.78 -7.48
N ALA A 61 -7.45 1.81 -7.36
CA ALA A 61 -7.35 0.69 -8.28
C ALA A 61 -8.62 -0.16 -8.30
N ALA A 62 -9.17 -0.47 -7.12
CA ALA A 62 -10.43 -1.21 -7.00
C ALA A 62 -11.61 -0.46 -7.62
N TRP A 63 -11.66 0.86 -7.42
CA TRP A 63 -12.72 1.71 -7.98
C TRP A 63 -12.61 1.87 -9.51
N LEU A 64 -11.38 2.08 -10.01
CA LEU A 64 -11.14 2.34 -11.45
C LEU A 64 -11.49 1.13 -12.32
N ILE A 65 -11.13 -0.08 -11.87
CA ILE A 65 -11.37 -1.33 -12.61
C ILE A 65 -12.69 -2.01 -12.17
N ARG A 66 -13.38 -1.43 -11.20
CA ARG A 66 -14.63 -1.96 -10.62
C ARG A 66 -14.53 -3.41 -10.14
N THR A 67 -13.35 -3.76 -9.62
CA THR A 67 -13.11 -5.08 -9.02
C THR A 67 -12.16 -4.95 -7.82
N ARG A 68 -12.49 -5.65 -6.74
CA ARG A 68 -11.61 -5.73 -5.57
C ARG A 68 -10.28 -6.45 -5.87
N TRP A 69 -10.25 -7.29 -6.90
CA TRP A 69 -9.03 -7.97 -7.32
C TRP A 69 -7.93 -7.01 -7.76
N ALA A 70 -8.29 -5.86 -8.34
CA ALA A 70 -7.32 -4.84 -8.71
C ALA A 70 -6.64 -4.22 -7.49
N GLY A 71 -7.39 -3.90 -6.45
CA GLY A 71 -6.84 -3.42 -5.18
C GLY A 71 -5.97 -4.48 -4.50
N ALA A 72 -6.43 -5.74 -4.49
CA ALA A 72 -5.66 -6.85 -3.96
C ALA A 72 -4.33 -7.06 -4.73
N SER A 73 -4.35 -6.98 -6.05
CA SER A 73 -3.15 -7.08 -6.90
C SER A 73 -2.13 -5.99 -6.57
N LEU A 74 -2.57 -4.75 -6.41
CA LEU A 74 -1.71 -3.64 -6.02
C LEU A 74 -1.06 -3.90 -4.64
N PHE A 75 -1.87 -4.34 -3.69
CA PHE A 75 -1.40 -4.66 -2.34
C PHE A 75 -0.39 -5.81 -2.34
N VAL A 76 -0.62 -6.87 -3.11
CA VAL A 76 0.33 -7.98 -3.27
C VAL A 76 1.64 -7.49 -3.87
N GLY A 77 1.59 -6.65 -4.90
CA GLY A 77 2.79 -6.05 -5.49
C GLY A 77 3.60 -5.25 -4.47
N TRP A 78 2.91 -4.43 -3.67
CA TRP A 78 3.54 -3.64 -2.61
C TRP A 78 4.19 -4.52 -1.53
N ILE A 79 3.49 -5.56 -1.05
CA ILE A 79 4.03 -6.43 0.01
C ILE A 79 5.24 -7.23 -0.47
N VAL A 80 5.20 -7.72 -1.71
CA VAL A 80 6.34 -8.43 -2.32
C VAL A 80 7.55 -7.52 -2.43
N ALA A 81 7.39 -6.31 -2.94
CA ALA A 81 8.48 -5.33 -3.04
C ALA A 81 9.06 -5.00 -1.66
N THR A 82 8.20 -4.78 -0.67
CA THR A 82 8.63 -4.45 0.69
C THR A 82 9.38 -5.61 1.34
N LEU A 83 8.93 -6.85 1.12
CA LEU A 83 9.63 -8.04 1.61
C LEU A 83 10.98 -8.24 0.90
N VAL A 84 11.04 -8.05 -0.42
CA VAL A 84 12.30 -8.13 -1.18
C VAL A 84 13.32 -7.12 -0.67
N MET A 85 12.87 -5.89 -0.36
CA MET A 85 13.73 -4.85 0.18
C MET A 85 14.10 -5.07 1.66
N ALA A 86 13.34 -5.91 2.37
CA ALA A 86 13.64 -6.29 3.74
C ALA A 86 14.71 -7.41 3.84
N VAL A 87 14.96 -8.12 2.75
CA VAL A 87 16.01 -9.15 2.70
C VAL A 87 17.38 -8.46 2.70
N GLU A 88 18.25 -8.92 3.58
CA GLU A 88 19.62 -8.44 3.67
C GLU A 88 20.36 -8.73 2.36
N SER A 89 20.92 -7.69 1.75
CA SER A 89 21.78 -7.89 0.60
C SER A 89 23.14 -8.42 1.05
N SER A 90 23.81 -9.17 0.17
CA SER A 90 25.14 -9.73 0.43
C SER A 90 26.23 -8.67 0.73
N SER A 91 25.96 -7.40 0.49
CA SER A 91 26.81 -6.26 0.84
C SER A 91 26.59 -5.72 2.25
N GLY A 92 25.62 -6.25 3.01
CA GLY A 92 25.27 -5.77 4.34
C GLY A 92 24.46 -4.46 4.33
N ASP A 93 24.16 -3.91 3.17
CA ASP A 93 23.29 -2.73 3.02
C ASP A 93 21.83 -3.15 3.12
N LEU A 94 21.21 -2.81 4.23
CA LEU A 94 19.78 -2.95 4.43
C LEU A 94 19.10 -1.67 3.92
N ALA A 95 18.38 -1.77 2.82
CA ALA A 95 17.47 -0.71 2.39
C ALA A 95 16.39 -0.46 3.46
N LEU A 96 16.11 -1.48 4.25
CA LEU A 96 15.24 -1.47 5.40
C LEU A 96 16.05 -1.91 6.63
N SER A 97 16.55 -0.97 7.42
CA SER A 97 17.17 -1.29 8.71
C SER A 97 16.13 -1.81 9.70
N GLY A 98 16.40 -2.89 10.43
CA GLY A 98 15.48 -3.56 11.35
C GLY A 98 15.00 -2.74 12.56
N GLY A 99 14.79 -1.45 12.37
CA GLY A 99 14.29 -0.53 13.39
C GLY A 99 12.77 -0.57 13.54
N GLY A 100 12.26 -0.11 14.69
CA GLY A 100 10.82 -0.08 14.99
C GLY A 100 9.96 0.63 13.94
N ARG A 101 10.51 1.61 13.22
CA ARG A 101 9.82 2.30 12.10
C ARG A 101 9.49 1.39 10.95
N GLN A 102 10.40 0.52 10.59
CA GLN A 102 10.22 -0.46 9.52
C GLN A 102 9.15 -1.47 9.88
N MET A 103 9.20 -1.97 11.11
CA MET A 103 8.16 -2.86 11.62
C MET A 103 6.81 -2.17 11.63
N ALA A 104 6.73 -0.91 12.08
CA ALA A 104 5.52 -0.13 12.02
C ALA A 104 5.00 0.06 10.58
N TYR A 105 5.88 0.35 9.62
CA TYR A 105 5.53 0.46 8.20
C TYR A 105 4.98 -0.86 7.64
N LEU A 106 5.65 -1.97 7.92
CA LEU A 106 5.23 -3.29 7.46
C LEU A 106 3.87 -3.68 8.06
N PHE A 107 3.74 -3.62 9.39
CA PHE A 107 2.50 -4.02 10.08
C PHE A 107 1.33 -3.08 9.75
N ALA A 108 1.53 -1.79 9.84
CA ALA A 108 0.49 -0.82 9.52
C ALA A 108 0.11 -0.89 8.04
N GLY A 109 1.08 -1.04 7.15
CA GLY A 109 0.85 -1.23 5.72
C GLY A 109 0.09 -2.52 5.42
N ALA A 110 0.44 -3.62 6.07
CA ALA A 110 -0.28 -4.89 5.93
C ALA A 110 -1.73 -4.78 6.40
N VAL A 111 -1.97 -4.17 7.55
CA VAL A 111 -3.33 -3.97 8.10
C VAL A 111 -4.14 -3.03 7.21
N ILE A 112 -3.59 -1.87 6.86
CA ILE A 112 -4.28 -0.87 6.02
C ILE A 112 -4.52 -1.41 4.62
N GLY A 113 -3.53 -2.07 4.03
CA GLY A 113 -3.64 -2.66 2.70
C GLY A 113 -4.69 -3.77 2.66
N ALA A 114 -4.66 -4.70 3.60
CA ALA A 114 -5.64 -5.77 3.71
C ALA A 114 -7.06 -5.23 3.97
N ALA A 115 -7.20 -4.30 4.90
CA ALA A 115 -8.48 -3.66 5.19
C ALA A 115 -9.03 -2.94 3.96
N SER A 116 -8.22 -2.13 3.28
CA SER A 116 -8.66 -1.38 2.10
C SER A 116 -9.02 -2.28 0.92
N ALA A 117 -8.37 -3.43 0.78
CA ALA A 117 -8.67 -4.43 -0.26
C ALA A 117 -9.97 -5.20 0.02
N THR A 118 -10.33 -5.39 1.29
CA THR A 118 -11.52 -6.17 1.70
C THR A 118 -12.79 -5.34 1.81
N PHE A 119 -12.70 -4.01 2.00
CA PHE A 119 -13.89 -3.18 2.08
C PHE A 119 -14.71 -3.23 0.78
N PRO A 120 -16.04 -3.50 0.86
CA PRO A 120 -16.90 -3.54 -0.33
C PRO A 120 -16.94 -2.17 -1.02
N LEU A 121 -16.96 -2.19 -2.35
CA LEU A 121 -17.22 -1.01 -3.16
C LEU A 121 -18.67 -0.57 -2.95
N ARG A 122 -18.90 0.71 -2.72
CA ARG A 122 -20.19 1.28 -2.34
C ARG A 122 -21.30 1.07 -3.38
N GLU A 123 -20.96 0.72 -4.62
CA GLU A 123 -21.93 0.52 -5.72
C GLU A 123 -22.82 -0.71 -5.55
N SER A 124 -22.43 -1.72 -4.76
CA SER A 124 -23.24 -2.93 -4.57
C SER A 124 -24.55 -2.69 -3.81
N ARG A 125 -24.69 -1.54 -3.15
CA ARG A 125 -25.89 -1.21 -2.38
C ARG A 125 -27.00 -0.56 -3.24
N ILE A 126 -26.63 0.17 -4.29
CA ILE A 126 -27.60 0.87 -5.16
C ILE A 126 -28.24 -0.13 -6.13
N GLN A 127 -27.49 -1.08 -6.66
CA GLN A 127 -28.03 -2.11 -7.55
C GLN A 127 -28.99 -3.06 -6.84
N ARG A 128 -28.73 -3.39 -5.57
CA ARG A 128 -29.60 -4.28 -4.80
C ARG A 128 -30.97 -3.66 -4.50
N THR A 129 -31.05 -2.34 -4.44
CA THR A 129 -32.31 -1.62 -4.21
C THR A 129 -33.10 -1.43 -5.50
N ALA A 130 -32.47 -1.46 -6.65
CA ALA A 130 -33.12 -1.37 -7.95
C ALA A 130 -33.71 -2.72 -8.41
N ASP A 131 -33.10 -3.85 -8.00
CA ASP A 131 -33.57 -5.21 -8.34
C ASP A 131 -34.75 -5.67 -7.50
N VAL A 132 -35.11 -4.97 -6.42
CA VAL A 132 -36.23 -5.31 -5.51
C VAL A 132 -37.51 -4.52 -5.85
N ARG A 133 -37.48 -3.67 -6.90
CA ARG A 133 -38.64 -2.94 -7.41
C ARG A 133 -39.11 -3.49 -8.75
#